data_c71ad123bdec608275138e727570e1e1
#
_entry.id   c71ad123bdec608275138e727570e1e1
#
_cell.length_a   1.000
_cell.length_b   1.000
_cell.length_c   1.000
_cell.angle_alpha   90.00
_cell.angle_beta   90.00
_cell.angle_gamma   90.00
#
_symmetry.space_group_name_H-M   'P 1'
#
loop_
_entity.id
_entity.type
_entity.pdbx_description
1 polymer ?
#
loop_
_entity_poly.entity_id
_entity_poly.type
_entity_poly.pdbx_seq_one_letter_code
_entity_poly.pdbx_strand_id
1 'polypeptide(L)'
;LTESNRETHLKQEKKSGLMSSGGVGFSMGSQSLKVTDTATDTTQKGSTVGSVHGDVSLQAGNRLTVNGSDLIAGRDMVMKLDGDLFNSGKLAGKQTVQLSVENIHNQAGTIQGANVSLTARTDINSTGGLLQATDSLLAMAGRDINLTTTTRTAQSDAGQNHFERTSIDSVAGVYVQNDQGRLVLQAGRDMNLTAATVVNSGKGSLTQLSAGRDMTLSTVTTDRK
;
A
#
# COMPACT_ATOMS: atom_id res chain seq x y z
N LEU A 1 -11.91 -2.05 -15.06
CA LEU A 1 -12.21 -0.90 -15.91
C LEU A 1 -11.16 0.17 -15.65
N THR A 2 -10.50 0.65 -16.70
CA THR A 2 -9.54 1.76 -16.60
C THR A 2 -10.15 2.95 -17.33
N GLU A 3 -10.29 4.06 -16.63
CA GLU A 3 -10.73 5.32 -17.18
C GLU A 3 -9.53 6.26 -17.20
N SER A 4 -9.22 6.85 -18.36
CA SER A 4 -8.12 7.79 -18.52
C SER A 4 -8.66 9.11 -19.06
N ASN A 5 -8.48 10.17 -18.30
CA ASN A 5 -8.77 11.53 -18.73
C ASN A 5 -7.44 12.27 -18.99
N ARG A 6 -7.32 12.85 -20.17
CA ARG A 6 -6.17 13.65 -20.55
C ARG A 6 -6.60 15.07 -20.84
N GLU A 7 -6.15 16.01 -20.05
CA GLU A 7 -6.42 17.43 -20.21
C GLU A 7 -5.13 18.14 -20.63
N THR A 8 -5.22 18.94 -21.70
CA THR A 8 -4.07 19.69 -22.21
C THR A 8 -4.42 21.17 -22.24
N HIS A 9 -3.75 21.94 -21.40
CA HIS A 9 -3.88 23.40 -21.39
C HIS A 9 -2.75 24.02 -22.18
N LEU A 10 -3.10 24.79 -23.23
CA LEU A 10 -2.18 25.56 -24.02
C LEU A 10 -2.32 27.04 -23.67
N LYS A 11 -1.31 27.61 -23.02
CA LYS A 11 -1.21 29.07 -22.83
C LYS A 11 -0.19 29.62 -23.81
N GLN A 12 -0.61 30.47 -24.71
CA GLN A 12 0.27 31.17 -25.64
C GLN A 12 0.15 32.67 -25.41
N GLU A 13 1.25 33.31 -25.04
CA GLU A 13 1.33 34.75 -24.82
C GLU A 13 2.32 35.33 -25.84
N LYS A 14 1.87 36.26 -26.65
CA LYS A 14 2.72 37.02 -27.58
C LYS A 14 2.76 38.46 -27.12
N LYS A 15 3.93 39.00 -26.87
CA LYS A 15 4.16 40.43 -26.63
C LYS A 15 5.02 40.96 -27.76
N SER A 16 4.52 41.99 -28.42
CA SER A 16 5.27 42.72 -29.45
C SER A 16 5.25 44.21 -29.12
N GLY A 17 6.38 44.86 -29.19
CA GLY A 17 6.51 46.27 -28.90
C GLY A 17 7.93 46.72 -28.64
N LEU A 18 8.09 47.96 -28.18
CA LEU A 18 9.39 48.53 -27.79
C LEU A 18 9.83 47.86 -26.48
N MET A 19 10.98 47.23 -26.51
CA MET A 19 11.61 46.63 -25.32
C MET A 19 12.80 47.45 -24.89
N SER A 20 12.88 47.77 -23.62
CA SER A 20 14.07 48.43 -23.00
C SER A 20 15.15 47.38 -22.79
N SER A 21 16.34 47.58 -23.35
CA SER A 21 17.52 46.76 -23.19
C SER A 21 18.50 47.43 -22.28
N GLY A 22 18.25 47.56 -20.98
CA GLY A 22 19.24 47.88 -19.94
C GLY A 22 20.29 48.97 -20.21
N GLY A 23 20.04 49.94 -21.10
CA GLY A 23 20.91 51.04 -21.52
C GLY A 23 20.11 52.07 -22.34
N VAL A 24 20.74 53.06 -22.91
CA VAL A 24 20.13 54.19 -23.67
C VAL A 24 19.65 53.74 -25.07
N GLY A 25 19.12 52.54 -25.24
CA GLY A 25 18.63 52.00 -26.49
C GLY A 25 17.31 51.27 -26.37
N PHE A 26 16.48 51.38 -27.40
CA PHE A 26 15.22 50.62 -27.56
C PHE A 26 15.34 49.67 -28.76
N SER A 27 14.96 48.44 -28.56
CA SER A 27 14.87 47.49 -29.65
C SER A 27 13.38 47.07 -29.87
N MET A 28 12.97 46.96 -31.14
CA MET A 28 11.70 46.34 -31.47
C MET A 28 11.88 44.81 -31.48
N GLY A 29 11.17 44.14 -30.64
CA GLY A 29 11.22 42.67 -30.55
C GLY A 29 9.86 42.04 -30.30
N SER A 30 9.72 40.79 -30.63
CA SER A 30 8.58 39.97 -30.24
C SER A 30 9.02 38.84 -29.34
N GLN A 31 8.39 38.69 -28.19
CA GLN A 31 8.55 37.57 -27.28
C GLN A 31 7.32 36.70 -27.32
N SER A 32 7.50 35.43 -27.56
CA SER A 32 6.44 34.45 -27.50
C SER A 32 6.73 33.41 -26.45
N LEU A 33 5.84 33.26 -25.48
CA LEU A 33 5.87 32.21 -24.51
C LEU A 33 4.79 31.19 -24.82
N LYS A 34 5.16 29.96 -25.05
CA LYS A 34 4.23 28.83 -25.21
C LYS A 34 4.43 27.86 -24.06
N VAL A 35 3.42 27.74 -23.21
CA VAL A 35 3.40 26.76 -22.12
C VAL A 35 2.33 25.73 -22.47
N THR A 36 2.74 24.47 -22.52
CA THR A 36 1.82 23.35 -22.69
C THR A 36 1.86 22.54 -21.38
N ASP A 37 0.75 22.52 -20.69
CA ASP A 37 0.57 21.68 -19.50
C ASP A 37 -0.33 20.52 -19.86
N THR A 38 0.09 19.30 -19.55
CA THR A 38 -0.67 18.08 -19.81
C THR A 38 -0.84 17.32 -18.52
N ALA A 39 -2.06 17.30 -18.00
CA ALA A 39 -2.44 16.46 -16.88
C ALA A 39 -3.08 15.18 -17.43
N THR A 40 -2.61 14.03 -16.95
CA THR A 40 -3.24 12.73 -17.23
C THR A 40 -3.68 12.13 -15.91
N ASP A 41 -4.99 11.98 -15.75
CA ASP A 41 -5.59 11.28 -14.62
C ASP A 41 -6.04 9.89 -15.07
N THR A 42 -5.62 8.87 -14.37
CA THR A 42 -5.98 7.48 -14.66
C THR A 42 -6.64 6.86 -13.44
N THR A 43 -7.93 6.60 -13.54
CA THR A 43 -8.71 5.92 -12.51
C THR A 43 -8.86 4.45 -12.87
N GLN A 44 -8.43 3.58 -11.97
CA GLN A 44 -8.64 2.13 -12.10
C GLN A 44 -9.79 1.70 -11.17
N LYS A 45 -10.79 1.02 -11.74
CA LYS A 45 -11.88 0.42 -10.97
C LYS A 45 -11.74 -1.08 -10.97
N GLY A 46 -11.49 -1.66 -9.79
CA GLY A 46 -11.43 -3.10 -9.57
C GLY A 46 -12.80 -3.77 -9.57
N SER A 47 -12.80 -5.09 -9.50
CA SER A 47 -13.99 -5.90 -9.29
C SER A 47 -14.37 -5.92 -7.81
N THR A 48 -15.66 -6.10 -7.53
CA THR A 48 -16.13 -6.37 -6.17
C THR A 48 -16.83 -7.71 -6.14
N VAL A 49 -16.39 -8.60 -5.26
CA VAL A 49 -17.04 -9.88 -4.98
C VAL A 49 -17.40 -9.91 -3.51
N GLY A 50 -18.65 -10.22 -3.21
CA GLY A 50 -19.03 -10.21 -1.80
C GLY A 50 -20.41 -10.76 -1.51
N SER A 51 -20.65 -10.94 -0.21
CA SER A 51 -21.93 -11.26 0.39
C SER A 51 -22.28 -10.20 1.44
N VAL A 52 -23.44 -9.57 1.32
CA VAL A 52 -23.81 -8.45 2.22
C VAL A 52 -24.09 -8.93 3.66
N HIS A 53 -24.72 -10.10 3.81
CA HIS A 53 -25.13 -10.60 5.13
C HIS A 53 -24.62 -12.02 5.42
N GLY A 54 -23.86 -12.61 4.52
CA GLY A 54 -23.37 -13.98 4.63
C GLY A 54 -21.87 -14.09 4.51
N ASP A 55 -21.44 -15.32 4.30
CA ASP A 55 -20.04 -15.69 4.22
C ASP A 55 -19.54 -15.64 2.78
N VAL A 56 -18.25 -15.52 2.63
CA VAL A 56 -17.52 -15.68 1.37
C VAL A 56 -16.49 -16.79 1.55
N SER A 57 -16.66 -17.87 0.78
CA SER A 57 -15.70 -18.96 0.74
C SER A 57 -15.04 -19.02 -0.62
N LEU A 58 -13.72 -18.99 -0.65
CA LEU A 58 -12.92 -19.03 -1.87
C LEU A 58 -11.93 -20.20 -1.80
N GLN A 59 -11.89 -20.95 -2.88
CA GLN A 59 -10.94 -22.03 -3.06
C GLN A 59 -10.30 -21.94 -4.45
N ALA A 60 -8.98 -22.05 -4.51
CA ALA A 60 -8.26 -22.14 -5.77
C ALA A 60 -7.09 -23.14 -5.64
N GLY A 61 -6.92 -23.98 -6.66
CA GLY A 61 -5.87 -24.99 -6.69
C GLY A 61 -4.46 -24.42 -6.97
N ASN A 62 -4.33 -23.13 -7.26
CA ASN A 62 -3.04 -22.50 -7.50
C ASN A 62 -3.01 -21.11 -6.89
N ARG A 63 -3.25 -20.07 -7.66
CA ARG A 63 -3.06 -18.66 -7.26
C ARG A 63 -4.37 -17.92 -7.19
N LEU A 64 -4.47 -16.97 -6.26
CA LEU A 64 -5.46 -15.90 -6.29
C LEU A 64 -4.75 -14.55 -6.38
N THR A 65 -5.17 -13.71 -7.32
CA THR A 65 -4.71 -12.34 -7.45
C THR A 65 -5.88 -11.39 -7.28
N VAL A 66 -5.81 -10.54 -6.26
CA VAL A 66 -6.77 -9.46 -5.97
C VAL A 66 -6.07 -8.15 -6.25
N ASN A 67 -6.26 -7.64 -7.47
CA ASN A 67 -5.60 -6.41 -7.93
C ASN A 67 -6.60 -5.24 -7.92
N GLY A 68 -6.39 -4.28 -7.00
CA GLY A 68 -7.26 -3.12 -6.83
C GLY A 68 -8.75 -3.47 -6.71
N SER A 69 -9.06 -4.67 -6.23
CA SER A 69 -10.40 -5.26 -6.19
C SER A 69 -10.81 -5.55 -4.75
N ASP A 70 -12.11 -5.62 -4.49
CA ASP A 70 -12.64 -5.83 -3.16
C ASP A 70 -13.31 -7.20 -3.01
N LEU A 71 -12.94 -7.93 -1.98
CA LEU A 71 -13.60 -9.15 -1.51
C LEU A 71 -14.18 -8.87 -0.12
N ILE A 72 -15.52 -8.93 0.00
CA ILE A 72 -16.20 -8.47 1.22
C ILE A 72 -17.22 -9.52 1.67
N ALA A 73 -17.05 -10.01 2.89
CA ALA A 73 -18.01 -10.89 3.55
C ALA A 73 -18.77 -10.14 4.64
N GLY A 74 -20.09 -10.25 4.64
CA GLY A 74 -20.97 -9.70 5.68
C GLY A 74 -20.82 -10.39 7.03
N ARG A 75 -20.22 -11.59 7.06
CA ARG A 75 -19.83 -12.33 8.26
C ARG A 75 -18.42 -12.85 8.14
N ASP A 76 -18.23 -14.04 7.63
CA ASP A 76 -16.95 -14.74 7.62
C ASP A 76 -16.39 -14.85 6.21
N MET A 77 -15.10 -14.61 6.08
CA MET A 77 -14.33 -14.87 4.88
C MET A 77 -13.37 -16.02 5.14
N VAL A 78 -13.52 -17.09 4.36
CA VAL A 78 -12.63 -18.24 4.41
C VAL A 78 -12.00 -18.44 3.04
N MET A 79 -10.66 -18.45 3.01
CA MET A 79 -9.91 -18.63 1.78
C MET A 79 -8.90 -19.75 1.95
N LYS A 80 -8.95 -20.72 1.04
CA LYS A 80 -8.01 -21.84 0.99
C LYS A 80 -7.41 -21.93 -0.40
N LEU A 81 -6.09 -21.74 -0.48
CA LEU A 81 -5.35 -21.82 -1.74
C LEU A 81 -4.23 -22.87 -1.59
N ASP A 82 -4.00 -23.65 -2.63
CA ASP A 82 -2.84 -24.54 -2.67
C ASP A 82 -1.56 -23.78 -3.06
N GLY A 83 -1.69 -22.60 -3.68
CA GLY A 83 -0.60 -21.69 -4.03
C GLY A 83 -0.70 -20.33 -3.33
N ASP A 84 -0.28 -19.29 -4.02
CA ASP A 84 -0.04 -17.96 -3.47
C ASP A 84 -1.26 -17.04 -3.52
N LEU A 85 -1.36 -16.16 -2.52
CA LEU A 85 -2.24 -14.99 -2.53
C LEU A 85 -1.45 -13.73 -2.84
N PHE A 86 -1.85 -13.00 -3.89
CA PHE A 86 -1.39 -11.64 -4.19
C PHE A 86 -2.54 -10.67 -3.95
N ASN A 87 -2.38 -9.78 -2.99
CA ASN A 87 -3.41 -8.79 -2.63
C ASN A 87 -2.86 -7.36 -2.74
N SER A 88 -3.45 -6.56 -3.62
CA SER A 88 -3.30 -5.10 -3.64
C SER A 88 -4.64 -4.37 -3.53
N GLY A 89 -5.69 -5.09 -3.14
CA GLY A 89 -7.04 -4.59 -2.90
C GLY A 89 -7.46 -4.78 -1.44
N LYS A 90 -8.75 -5.03 -1.24
CA LYS A 90 -9.32 -5.18 0.09
C LYS A 90 -9.92 -6.57 0.29
N LEU A 91 -9.48 -7.25 1.35
CA LEU A 91 -10.08 -8.47 1.87
C LEU A 91 -10.72 -8.16 3.22
N ALA A 92 -12.04 -8.23 3.32
CA ALA A 92 -12.75 -7.84 4.52
C ALA A 92 -13.82 -8.85 4.92
N GLY A 93 -13.78 -9.32 6.16
CA GLY A 93 -14.86 -10.05 6.81
C GLY A 93 -15.33 -9.31 8.04
N LYS A 94 -16.64 -9.15 8.20
CA LYS A 94 -17.15 -8.41 9.37
C LYS A 94 -16.82 -9.11 10.69
N GLN A 95 -16.84 -10.45 10.72
CA GLN A 95 -16.49 -11.25 11.89
C GLN A 95 -15.11 -11.86 11.74
N THR A 96 -14.93 -12.79 10.83
CA THR A 96 -13.68 -13.51 10.68
C THR A 96 -13.12 -13.36 9.26
N VAL A 97 -11.79 -13.24 9.17
CA VAL A 97 -11.03 -13.48 7.94
C VAL A 97 -10.02 -14.58 8.22
N GLN A 98 -10.20 -15.71 7.54
CA GLN A 98 -9.31 -16.85 7.66
C GLN A 98 -8.68 -17.17 6.31
N LEU A 99 -7.36 -17.10 6.24
CA LEU A 99 -6.57 -17.40 5.04
C LEU A 99 -5.64 -18.58 5.33
N SER A 100 -5.61 -19.56 4.42
CA SER A 100 -4.67 -20.68 4.44
C SER A 100 -4.11 -20.88 3.04
N VAL A 101 -2.84 -20.55 2.84
CA VAL A 101 -2.21 -20.42 1.51
C VAL A 101 -0.75 -20.86 1.55
N GLU A 102 -0.08 -20.95 0.37
CA GLU A 102 1.37 -21.17 0.31
C GLU A 102 2.16 -19.95 0.75
N ASN A 103 1.97 -18.82 0.06
CA ASN A 103 2.54 -17.52 0.42
C ASN A 103 1.48 -16.44 0.43
N ILE A 104 1.62 -15.45 1.31
CA ILE A 104 0.82 -14.22 1.31
C ILE A 104 1.70 -13.07 0.85
N HIS A 105 1.30 -12.41 -0.25
CA HIS A 105 1.89 -11.17 -0.74
C HIS A 105 0.85 -10.05 -0.65
N ASN A 106 0.94 -9.21 0.38
CA ASN A 106 0.05 -8.07 0.59
C ASN A 106 0.78 -6.78 0.23
N GLN A 107 0.58 -6.31 -1.01
CA GLN A 107 1.24 -5.12 -1.56
C GLN A 107 0.30 -3.93 -1.56
N ALA A 108 0.46 -3.02 -0.62
CA ALA A 108 -0.45 -1.88 -0.37
C ALA A 108 -1.92 -2.29 -0.19
N GLY A 109 -2.21 -3.58 -0.04
CA GLY A 109 -3.54 -4.12 0.16
C GLY A 109 -3.95 -4.11 1.64
N THR A 110 -5.24 -4.26 1.89
CA THR A 110 -5.81 -4.32 3.23
C THR A 110 -6.45 -5.68 3.48
N ILE A 111 -6.15 -6.28 4.63
CA ILE A 111 -6.82 -7.48 5.16
C ILE A 111 -7.40 -7.10 6.52
N GLN A 112 -8.73 -7.17 6.66
CA GLN A 112 -9.40 -6.70 7.86
C GLN A 112 -10.58 -7.55 8.31
N GLY A 113 -10.80 -7.65 9.64
CA GLY A 113 -11.92 -8.34 10.27
C GLY A 113 -12.01 -8.08 11.75
N ALA A 114 -13.02 -8.63 12.44
CA ALA A 114 -12.97 -8.65 13.91
C ALA A 114 -11.88 -9.62 14.36
N ASN A 115 -11.85 -10.80 13.76
CA ASN A 115 -10.79 -11.78 13.97
C ASN A 115 -10.10 -12.09 12.64
N VAL A 116 -8.79 -11.95 12.60
CA VAL A 116 -7.97 -12.20 11.40
C VAL A 116 -6.99 -13.33 11.69
N SER A 117 -7.06 -14.39 10.90
CA SER A 117 -6.15 -15.54 10.98
C SER A 117 -5.50 -15.79 9.63
N LEU A 118 -4.21 -15.56 9.56
CA LEU A 118 -3.39 -15.72 8.36
C LEU A 118 -2.42 -16.88 8.58
N THR A 119 -2.52 -17.90 7.76
CA THR A 119 -1.60 -19.03 7.78
C THR A 119 -0.97 -19.19 6.41
N ALA A 120 0.33 -18.97 6.32
CA ALA A 120 1.14 -19.26 5.16
C ALA A 120 2.01 -20.49 5.44
N ARG A 121 2.04 -21.45 4.52
CA ARG A 121 2.94 -22.59 4.63
C ARG A 121 4.40 -22.18 4.52
N THR A 122 4.66 -21.10 3.76
CA THR A 122 6.01 -20.56 3.56
C THR A 122 6.08 -19.14 4.13
N ASP A 123 5.75 -18.10 3.40
CA ASP A 123 6.04 -16.72 3.80
C ASP A 123 4.80 -15.83 3.89
N ILE A 124 4.87 -14.84 4.79
CA ILE A 124 3.98 -13.69 4.83
C ILE A 124 4.79 -12.44 4.50
N ASN A 125 4.53 -11.84 3.34
CA ASN A 125 5.19 -10.63 2.87
C ASN A 125 4.15 -9.50 2.76
N SER A 126 4.24 -8.49 3.62
CA SER A 126 3.38 -7.30 3.57
C SER A 126 4.24 -6.07 3.28
N THR A 127 4.11 -5.54 2.06
CA THR A 127 4.86 -4.39 1.56
C THR A 127 3.92 -3.19 1.43
N GLY A 128 4.03 -2.21 2.33
CA GLY A 128 3.08 -1.10 2.43
C GLY A 128 1.63 -1.52 2.69
N GLY A 129 1.41 -2.78 3.09
CA GLY A 129 0.09 -3.36 3.30
C GLY A 129 -0.40 -3.26 4.73
N LEU A 130 -1.72 -3.32 4.91
CA LEU A 130 -2.39 -3.19 6.19
C LEU A 130 -3.04 -4.52 6.60
N LEU A 131 -2.72 -4.99 7.80
CA LEU A 131 -3.37 -6.10 8.49
C LEU A 131 -4.08 -5.54 9.72
N GLN A 132 -5.40 -5.64 9.78
CA GLN A 132 -6.18 -5.00 10.83
C GLN A 132 -7.21 -5.94 11.43
N ALA A 133 -7.26 -6.00 12.75
CA ALA A 133 -8.32 -6.67 13.47
C ALA A 133 -8.91 -5.78 14.57
N THR A 134 -10.16 -6.01 14.94
CA THR A 134 -10.71 -5.36 16.14
C THR A 134 -10.40 -6.17 17.39
N ASP A 135 -10.52 -7.50 17.35
CA ASP A 135 -10.40 -8.37 18.53
C ASP A 135 -9.12 -9.21 18.53
N SER A 136 -8.84 -9.91 17.43
CA SER A 136 -7.65 -10.75 17.38
C SER A 136 -7.01 -10.84 16.00
N LEU A 137 -5.69 -10.80 15.96
CA LEU A 137 -4.89 -11.01 14.77
C LEU A 137 -3.84 -12.08 15.05
N LEU A 138 -3.90 -13.16 14.28
CA LEU A 138 -2.91 -14.23 14.26
C LEU A 138 -2.32 -14.33 12.86
N ALA A 139 -1.02 -14.16 12.73
CA ALA A 139 -0.29 -14.38 11.49
C ALA A 139 0.82 -15.41 11.75
N MET A 140 0.75 -16.52 11.04
CA MET A 140 1.68 -17.64 11.14
C MET A 140 2.30 -17.93 9.79
N ALA A 141 3.61 -17.89 9.70
CA ALA A 141 4.37 -18.30 8.53
C ALA A 141 5.25 -19.51 8.88
N GLY A 142 5.26 -20.52 8.01
CA GLY A 142 6.14 -21.67 8.21
C GLY A 142 7.62 -21.32 8.06
N ARG A 143 7.93 -20.23 7.34
CA ARG A 143 9.29 -19.70 7.15
C ARG A 143 9.39 -18.27 7.68
N ASP A 144 9.11 -17.26 6.85
CA ASP A 144 9.44 -15.87 7.18
C ASP A 144 8.21 -14.97 7.23
N ILE A 145 8.26 -13.97 8.13
CA ILE A 145 7.34 -12.82 8.13
C ILE A 145 8.15 -11.58 7.80
N ASN A 146 7.79 -10.90 6.71
CA ASN A 146 8.42 -9.68 6.25
C ASN A 146 7.38 -8.56 6.15
N LEU A 147 7.52 -7.54 6.99
CA LEU A 147 6.68 -6.34 6.98
C LEU A 147 7.57 -5.16 6.58
N THR A 148 7.32 -4.55 5.42
CA THR A 148 8.17 -3.50 4.85
C THR A 148 7.35 -2.29 4.44
N THR A 149 7.64 -1.14 5.04
CA THR A 149 7.12 0.17 4.62
C THR A 149 7.77 0.59 3.31
N THR A 150 7.00 1.13 2.37
CA THR A 150 7.51 1.60 1.08
C THR A 150 7.85 3.08 1.12
N THR A 151 8.83 3.46 0.30
CA THR A 151 9.20 4.85 0.06
C THR A 151 9.01 5.20 -1.40
N ARG A 152 8.77 6.48 -1.67
CA ARG A 152 8.64 7.04 -3.01
C ARG A 152 9.62 8.18 -3.18
N THR A 153 10.40 8.16 -4.27
CA THR A 153 11.27 9.25 -4.65
C THR A 153 10.61 10.09 -5.74
N ALA A 154 10.52 11.40 -5.50
CA ALA A 154 10.11 12.40 -6.48
C ALA A 154 11.31 13.24 -6.88
N GLN A 155 11.51 13.43 -8.17
CA GLN A 155 12.58 14.25 -8.74
C GLN A 155 11.96 15.32 -9.66
N SER A 156 12.54 16.50 -9.64
CA SER A 156 12.17 17.58 -10.55
C SER A 156 13.41 18.39 -10.93
N ASP A 157 13.63 18.53 -12.23
CA ASP A 157 14.71 19.31 -12.80
C ASP A 157 14.13 20.50 -13.55
N ALA A 158 14.53 21.72 -13.14
CA ALA A 158 14.11 22.96 -13.79
C ALA A 158 15.30 23.90 -13.97
N GLY A 159 15.92 23.87 -15.14
CA GLY A 159 17.13 24.65 -15.45
C GLY A 159 18.32 24.24 -14.58
N GLN A 160 18.80 25.13 -13.72
CA GLN A 160 19.89 24.84 -12.78
C GLN A 160 19.42 24.32 -11.42
N ASN A 161 18.10 24.21 -11.22
CA ASN A 161 17.53 23.74 -9.97
C ASN A 161 17.22 22.24 -10.08
N HIS A 162 17.81 21.47 -9.17
CA HIS A 162 17.55 20.05 -9.00
C HIS A 162 16.84 19.84 -7.65
N PHE A 163 15.75 19.10 -7.66
CA PHE A 163 15.02 18.74 -6.46
C PHE A 163 14.86 17.22 -6.42
N GLU A 164 15.27 16.61 -5.35
CA GLU A 164 15.04 15.20 -5.07
C GLU A 164 14.48 15.03 -3.66
N ARG A 165 13.43 14.27 -3.54
CA ARG A 165 12.82 13.96 -2.25
C ARG A 165 12.37 12.51 -2.19
N THR A 166 12.87 11.77 -1.21
CA THR A 166 12.37 10.46 -0.82
C THR A 166 11.48 10.62 0.41
N SER A 167 10.24 10.16 0.31
CA SER A 167 9.25 10.19 1.39
C SER A 167 8.63 8.80 1.59
N ILE A 168 8.02 8.58 2.75
CA ILE A 168 7.21 7.38 2.98
C ILE A 168 6.02 7.41 2.01
N ASP A 169 5.79 6.29 1.33
CA ASP A 169 4.67 6.09 0.41
C ASP A 169 3.53 5.35 1.09
N SER A 170 3.78 4.13 1.59
CA SER A 170 2.78 3.33 2.28
C SER A 170 3.40 2.57 3.45
N VAL A 171 2.79 2.70 4.62
CA VAL A 171 3.26 2.06 5.86
C VAL A 171 2.78 0.62 5.92
N ALA A 172 3.71 -0.32 6.17
CA ALA A 172 3.34 -1.67 6.54
C ALA A 172 2.82 -1.68 7.99
N GLY A 173 1.54 -2.01 8.18
CA GLY A 173 0.88 -1.91 9.47
C GLY A 173 0.20 -3.20 9.91
N VAL A 174 0.30 -3.51 11.21
CA VAL A 174 -0.46 -4.57 11.87
C VAL A 174 -1.12 -3.97 13.11
N TYR A 175 -2.45 -3.97 13.15
CA TYR A 175 -3.20 -3.29 14.19
C TYR A 175 -4.27 -4.19 14.80
N VAL A 176 -4.39 -4.14 16.15
CA VAL A 176 -5.52 -4.66 16.91
C VAL A 176 -6.04 -3.56 17.82
N GLN A 177 -7.37 -3.39 17.93
CA GLN A 177 -7.97 -2.17 18.50
C GLN A 177 -8.64 -2.34 19.84
N ASN A 178 -9.39 -3.43 20.06
CA ASN A 178 -10.24 -3.61 21.22
C ASN A 178 -9.48 -3.98 22.49
N ASP A 179 -10.08 -3.70 23.65
CA ASP A 179 -9.63 -4.18 24.94
C ASP A 179 -9.55 -5.71 24.96
N GLN A 180 -8.59 -6.27 25.68
CA GLN A 180 -8.26 -7.70 25.70
C GLN A 180 -7.85 -8.29 24.34
N GLY A 181 -7.56 -7.42 23.37
CA GLY A 181 -7.18 -7.80 22.00
C GLY A 181 -5.90 -8.65 21.99
N ARG A 182 -5.81 -9.57 21.04
CA ARG A 182 -4.65 -10.45 20.87
C ARG A 182 -4.00 -10.24 19.53
N LEU A 183 -2.71 -9.91 19.53
CA LEU A 183 -1.89 -9.78 18.36
C LEU A 183 -0.74 -10.79 18.45
N VAL A 184 -0.70 -11.76 17.54
CA VAL A 184 0.32 -12.78 17.48
C VAL A 184 0.92 -12.87 16.10
N LEU A 185 2.23 -12.66 15.99
CA LEU A 185 3.00 -12.89 14.77
C LEU A 185 4.01 -14.00 15.07
N GLN A 186 3.97 -15.07 14.29
CA GLN A 186 4.85 -16.21 14.45
C GLN A 186 5.49 -16.60 13.11
N ALA A 187 6.81 -16.49 13.04
CA ALA A 187 7.62 -16.96 11.92
C ALA A 187 8.35 -18.23 12.33
N GLY A 188 8.35 -19.25 11.48
CA GLY A 188 9.10 -20.48 11.70
C GLY A 188 10.60 -20.28 11.60
N ARG A 189 11.05 -19.24 10.89
CA ARG A 189 12.47 -18.89 10.73
C ARG A 189 12.70 -17.42 11.12
N ASP A 190 12.52 -16.47 10.21
CA ASP A 190 12.91 -15.07 10.40
C ASP A 190 11.71 -14.13 10.43
N MET A 191 11.80 -13.08 11.26
CA MET A 191 10.84 -11.99 11.30
C MET A 191 11.55 -10.67 11.02
N ASN A 192 11.23 -10.02 9.89
CA ASN A 192 11.84 -8.79 9.46
C ASN A 192 10.81 -7.65 9.44
N LEU A 193 11.00 -6.66 10.30
CA LEU A 193 10.13 -5.50 10.45
C LEU A 193 10.89 -4.25 10.00
N THR A 194 10.70 -3.82 8.74
CA THR A 194 11.39 -2.67 8.17
C THR A 194 10.48 -1.45 8.18
N ALA A 195 10.71 -0.53 9.09
CA ALA A 195 9.87 0.64 9.38
C ALA A 195 8.38 0.28 9.53
N ALA A 196 8.09 -0.95 9.94
CA ALA A 196 6.74 -1.45 10.11
C ALA A 196 6.14 -0.98 11.45
N THR A 197 4.83 -0.81 11.47
CA THR A 197 4.08 -0.46 12.67
C THR A 197 3.29 -1.68 13.15
N VAL A 198 3.56 -2.15 14.37
CA VAL A 198 2.83 -3.27 15.00
C VAL A 198 2.26 -2.75 16.32
N VAL A 199 0.95 -2.57 16.39
CA VAL A 199 0.27 -1.94 17.52
C VAL A 199 -0.98 -2.71 17.94
N ASN A 200 -1.08 -2.96 19.23
CA ASN A 200 -2.28 -3.43 19.89
C ASN A 200 -2.68 -2.38 20.95
N SER A 201 -3.75 -1.63 20.68
CA SER A 201 -4.10 -0.43 21.44
C SER A 201 -5.06 -0.67 22.61
N GLY A 202 -5.63 -1.87 22.73
CA GLY A 202 -6.62 -2.16 23.76
C GLY A 202 -6.02 -2.33 25.16
N LYS A 203 -6.79 -2.03 26.18
CA LYS A 203 -6.40 -2.28 27.58
C LYS A 203 -6.37 -3.79 27.87
N GLY A 204 -5.35 -4.25 28.60
CA GLY A 204 -5.20 -5.66 28.94
C GLY A 204 -4.96 -6.57 27.73
N SER A 205 -4.54 -5.98 26.62
CA SER A 205 -4.24 -6.72 25.39
C SER A 205 -2.89 -7.43 25.45
N LEU A 206 -2.73 -8.47 24.62
CA LEU A 206 -1.50 -9.24 24.48
C LEU A 206 -0.93 -9.06 23.08
N THR A 207 0.34 -8.66 23.00
CA THR A 207 1.13 -8.68 21.76
C THR A 207 2.27 -9.67 21.92
N GLN A 208 2.34 -10.64 21.02
CA GLN A 208 3.38 -11.66 20.98
C GLN A 208 3.99 -11.74 19.59
N LEU A 209 5.31 -11.58 19.52
CA LEU A 209 6.11 -11.80 18.32
C LEU A 209 7.09 -12.94 18.59
N SER A 210 7.18 -13.90 17.66
CA SER A 210 8.08 -15.05 17.78
C SER A 210 8.71 -15.36 16.45
N ALA A 211 10.02 -15.54 16.44
CA ALA A 211 10.78 -16.03 15.28
C ALA A 211 11.58 -17.26 15.72
N GLY A 212 11.63 -18.27 14.86
CA GLY A 212 12.37 -19.49 15.12
C GLY A 212 13.89 -19.31 15.06
N ARG A 213 14.36 -18.26 14.37
CA ARG A 213 15.79 -17.94 14.24
C ARG A 213 16.05 -16.46 14.56
N ASP A 214 15.81 -15.55 13.63
CA ASP A 214 16.19 -14.15 13.78
C ASP A 214 14.99 -13.21 13.75
N MET A 215 15.02 -12.17 14.59
CA MET A 215 14.08 -11.07 14.56
C MET A 215 14.84 -9.77 14.33
N THR A 216 14.52 -9.08 13.22
CA THR A 216 15.18 -7.84 12.81
C THR A 216 14.20 -6.69 12.76
N LEU A 217 14.48 -5.62 13.50
CA LEU A 217 13.77 -4.35 13.41
C LEU A 217 14.69 -3.33 12.75
N SER A 218 14.27 -2.76 11.62
CA SER A 218 15.09 -1.84 10.83
C SER A 218 14.29 -0.62 10.38
N THR A 219 15.00 0.36 9.84
CA THR A 219 14.45 1.64 9.38
C THR A 219 14.47 1.75 7.86
N VAL A 220 13.70 2.69 7.32
CA VAL A 220 13.86 3.20 5.95
C VAL A 220 14.42 4.62 6.01
N THR A 221 15.20 5.00 5.00
CA THR A 221 15.77 6.35 4.90
C THR A 221 14.85 7.23 4.07
N THR A 222 14.67 8.47 4.54
CA THR A 222 13.98 9.53 3.79
C THR A 222 14.95 10.68 3.59
N ASP A 223 15.08 11.16 2.36
CA ASP A 223 16.02 12.21 1.99
C ASP A 223 15.31 13.38 1.31
N ARG A 224 15.92 14.57 1.48
CA ARG A 224 15.56 15.79 0.75
C ARG A 224 16.84 16.51 0.33
N LYS A 225 17.00 16.70 -0.96
CA LYS A 225 18.10 17.48 -1.56
C LYS A 225 17.56 18.61 -2.41
#